data_a8381584aa4454eaf5304f03629cbad6
#
_entry.id   a8381584aa4454eaf5304f03629cbad6
#
_cell.length_a   1.000
_cell.length_b   1.000
_cell.length_c   1.000
_cell.angle_alpha   90.00
_cell.angle_beta   90.00
_cell.angle_gamma   90.00
#
_symmetry.space_group_name_H-M   'P 1'
#
loop_
_entity.id
_entity.type
_entity.pdbx_description
1 polymer ?
#
loop_
_entity_poly.entity_id
_entity_poly.type
_entity_poly.pdbx_seq_one_letter_code
_entity_poly.pdbx_strand_id
1 'polypeptide(L)'
;MASDLLVHLIEPAAWRTALGQGAVRPPSLESAGFVHLSTPEQVHLPAERLYPGRRDLVLLVVDPARLTDPVRFEDGVPADPGGMLFPHLYGPLPTSAVTAVVPYRPPAPFALPTPEDRLARALSFDISLPMRRAVGVGDVPGGVAVLDPDVVHSKDNNRLLLTDPVDADTVERAAEEVGGNAGWPHRAAALLWPGADDVAADLGGRGWNTVELLLMGRPAAATGGGERVDVVEEREVHEFWTRSWRRDLPDRPDRERVTADLVGRERLNDRVVAVTNLVVREEGRVVASGQLRVDGATAAVDSVLTDPAARGRGHADAVLARAVDLAARAGCDLVVLEAAADDWPRHWYARRGFAELGTVWSVDRPA
;
A
#
# COMPACT_ATOMS: atom_id res chain seq x y z
N MET A 1 17.68 23.14 -4.13
CA MET A 1 18.66 22.03 -4.08
C MET A 1 18.09 20.96 -5.01
N ALA A 2 18.89 20.44 -5.97
CA ALA A 2 18.43 19.32 -6.77
C ALA A 2 18.08 18.16 -5.82
N SER A 3 16.98 17.50 -6.07
CA SER A 3 16.56 16.34 -5.27
C SER A 3 17.60 15.25 -5.42
N ASP A 4 18.19 14.78 -4.31
CA ASP A 4 19.09 13.62 -4.33
C ASP A 4 18.35 12.30 -4.59
N LEU A 5 17.02 12.38 -4.87
CA LEU A 5 16.19 11.22 -5.15
C LEU A 5 16.48 10.65 -6.54
N LEU A 6 16.55 9.35 -6.60
CA LEU A 6 16.56 8.58 -7.85
C LEU A 6 15.28 7.80 -8.00
N VAL A 7 14.87 7.58 -9.24
CA VAL A 7 13.68 6.76 -9.52
C VAL A 7 13.98 5.70 -10.58
N HIS A 8 13.30 4.58 -10.47
CA HIS A 8 13.31 3.53 -11.49
C HIS A 8 11.89 3.24 -11.96
N LEU A 9 11.66 3.34 -13.27
CA LEU A 9 10.36 3.05 -13.89
C LEU A 9 10.25 1.56 -14.18
N ILE A 10 9.18 0.92 -13.69
CA ILE A 10 9.03 -0.54 -13.81
C ILE A 10 7.55 -0.94 -13.93
N GLU A 11 7.29 -2.11 -14.48
CA GLU A 11 5.97 -2.74 -14.46
C GLU A 11 5.67 -3.33 -13.07
N PRO A 12 4.42 -3.24 -12.57
CA PRO A 12 4.05 -3.79 -11.25
C PRO A 12 4.39 -5.28 -11.07
N ALA A 13 4.21 -6.09 -12.12
CA ALA A 13 4.53 -7.52 -12.08
C ALA A 13 6.05 -7.79 -11.95
N ALA A 14 6.88 -6.98 -12.64
CA ALA A 14 8.33 -7.08 -12.53
C ALA A 14 8.81 -6.64 -11.13
N TRP A 15 8.21 -5.61 -10.56
CA TRP A 15 8.46 -5.21 -9.17
C TRP A 15 8.07 -6.31 -8.18
N ARG A 16 6.87 -6.91 -8.34
CA ARG A 16 6.46 -8.03 -7.47
C ARG A 16 7.46 -9.19 -7.52
N THR A 17 7.98 -9.50 -8.71
CA THR A 17 9.03 -10.52 -8.88
C THR A 17 10.31 -10.14 -8.14
N ALA A 18 10.74 -8.87 -8.26
CA ALA A 18 11.93 -8.36 -7.60
C ALA A 18 11.82 -8.42 -6.05
N LEU A 19 10.64 -8.18 -5.47
CA LEU A 19 10.39 -8.35 -4.04
C LEU A 19 10.70 -9.78 -3.55
N GLY A 20 10.39 -10.80 -4.35
CA GLY A 20 10.71 -12.20 -4.05
C GLY A 20 12.19 -12.54 -4.23
N GLN A 21 12.92 -11.76 -5.05
CA GLN A 21 14.34 -11.97 -5.36
C GLN A 21 15.30 -11.08 -4.58
N GLY A 22 14.77 -10.09 -3.83
CA GLY A 22 15.53 -9.11 -3.07
C GLY A 22 16.16 -7.98 -3.90
N ALA A 23 16.04 -8.02 -5.24
CA ALA A 23 16.60 -6.98 -6.10
C ALA A 23 15.91 -6.92 -7.47
N VAL A 24 15.88 -5.73 -8.09
CA VAL A 24 15.53 -5.54 -9.49
C VAL A 24 16.74 -5.86 -10.36
N ARG A 25 16.54 -6.75 -11.35
CA ARG A 25 17.56 -7.19 -12.32
C ARG A 25 16.99 -7.10 -13.73
N PRO A 26 16.95 -5.90 -14.34
CA PRO A 26 16.42 -5.74 -15.69
C PRO A 26 17.39 -6.31 -16.71
N PRO A 27 16.95 -6.61 -17.95
CA PRO A 27 17.82 -7.10 -19.02
C PRO A 27 19.04 -6.20 -19.29
N SER A 28 18.94 -4.90 -19.04
CA SER A 28 20.06 -3.95 -19.20
C SER A 28 21.24 -4.25 -18.27
N LEU A 29 21.00 -4.86 -17.10
CA LEU A 29 22.07 -5.26 -16.20
C LEU A 29 22.98 -6.32 -16.82
N GLU A 30 22.43 -7.26 -17.60
CA GLU A 30 23.21 -8.27 -18.31
C GLU A 30 23.83 -7.73 -19.61
N SER A 31 23.08 -6.93 -20.39
CA SER A 31 23.49 -6.47 -21.70
C SER A 31 24.40 -5.23 -21.68
N ALA A 32 24.21 -4.32 -20.70
CA ALA A 32 24.95 -3.06 -20.58
C ALA A 32 25.72 -2.94 -19.26
N GLY A 33 25.51 -3.85 -18.30
CA GLY A 33 26.23 -3.86 -17.02
C GLY A 33 25.63 -2.98 -15.94
N PHE A 34 24.45 -2.36 -16.15
CA PHE A 34 23.85 -1.44 -15.19
C PHE A 34 22.32 -1.43 -15.26
N VAL A 35 21.71 -0.95 -14.19
CA VAL A 35 20.29 -0.60 -14.10
C VAL A 35 20.12 0.87 -14.42
N HIS A 36 19.24 1.19 -15.39
CA HIS A 36 18.88 2.57 -15.70
C HIS A 36 18.06 3.18 -14.55
N LEU A 37 18.49 4.31 -14.06
CA LEU A 37 17.76 5.17 -13.16
C LEU A 37 17.45 6.51 -13.84
N SER A 38 16.64 7.34 -13.21
CA SER A 38 16.36 8.71 -13.62
C SER A 38 16.32 9.62 -12.39
N THR A 39 16.47 10.91 -12.59
CA THR A 39 15.98 11.88 -11.62
C THR A 39 14.46 12.05 -11.78
N PRO A 40 13.74 12.59 -10.79
CA PRO A 40 12.32 12.87 -10.92
C PRO A 40 11.97 13.73 -12.13
N GLU A 41 12.83 14.69 -12.47
CA GLU A 41 12.64 15.63 -13.59
C GLU A 41 12.85 14.95 -14.96
N GLN A 42 13.63 13.88 -15.02
CA GLN A 42 14.03 13.22 -16.27
C GLN A 42 13.16 12.01 -16.62
N VAL A 43 12.45 11.42 -15.64
CA VAL A 43 11.78 10.12 -15.81
C VAL A 43 10.72 10.10 -16.91
N HIS A 44 10.13 11.24 -17.23
CA HIS A 44 9.16 11.35 -18.33
C HIS A 44 9.79 11.00 -19.69
N LEU A 45 11.08 11.28 -19.91
CA LEU A 45 11.78 11.00 -21.16
C LEU A 45 11.88 9.50 -21.50
N PRO A 46 12.43 8.63 -20.60
CA PRO A 46 12.41 7.20 -20.84
C PRO A 46 10.98 6.63 -20.83
N ALA A 47 10.05 7.20 -20.05
CA ALA A 47 8.66 6.75 -20.04
C ALA A 47 7.98 6.94 -21.41
N GLU A 48 8.10 8.12 -21.99
CA GLU A 48 7.55 8.41 -23.32
C GLU A 48 8.21 7.58 -24.42
N ARG A 49 9.52 7.34 -24.32
CA ARG A 49 10.29 6.58 -25.31
C ARG A 49 10.01 5.09 -25.27
N LEU A 50 9.99 4.48 -24.06
CA LEU A 50 9.94 3.03 -23.87
C LEU A 50 8.52 2.51 -23.64
N TYR A 51 7.64 3.37 -23.12
CA TYR A 51 6.28 3.01 -22.69
C TYR A 51 5.24 4.05 -23.11
N PRO A 52 5.17 4.41 -24.40
CA PRO A 52 4.28 5.48 -24.88
C PRO A 52 2.82 5.17 -24.52
N GLY A 53 2.17 6.13 -23.83
CA GLY A 53 0.77 6.03 -23.44
C GLY A 53 0.46 5.09 -22.26
N ARG A 54 1.45 4.41 -21.68
CA ARG A 54 1.25 3.56 -20.49
C ARG A 54 0.98 4.39 -19.24
N ARG A 55 -0.03 3.96 -18.45
CA ARG A 55 -0.46 4.61 -17.20
C ARG A 55 -0.59 3.61 -16.04
N ASP A 56 -0.07 2.44 -16.22
CA ASP A 56 -0.09 1.31 -15.29
C ASP A 56 1.31 0.96 -14.76
N LEU A 57 2.28 1.84 -14.99
CA LEU A 57 3.64 1.70 -14.49
C LEU A 57 3.76 2.25 -13.07
N VAL A 58 4.86 1.92 -12.41
CA VAL A 58 5.22 2.47 -11.11
C VAL A 58 6.63 3.06 -11.14
N LEU A 59 6.83 4.07 -10.32
CA LEU A 59 8.13 4.63 -9.98
C LEU A 59 8.57 4.03 -8.64
N LEU A 60 9.71 3.37 -8.65
CA LEU A 60 10.41 3.00 -7.44
C LEU A 60 11.22 4.21 -6.99
N VAL A 61 10.91 4.75 -5.82
CA VAL A 61 11.65 5.86 -5.21
C VAL A 61 12.84 5.27 -4.49
N VAL A 62 14.03 5.56 -4.99
CA VAL A 62 15.29 4.97 -4.54
C VAL A 62 16.03 5.96 -3.63
N ASP A 63 16.42 5.48 -2.46
CA ASP A 63 17.36 6.17 -1.57
C ASP A 63 18.80 5.84 -1.96
N PRO A 64 19.56 6.79 -2.53
CA PRO A 64 20.94 6.52 -2.95
C PRO A 64 21.87 6.11 -1.80
N ALA A 65 21.58 6.52 -0.56
CA ALA A 65 22.39 6.16 0.61
C ALA A 65 22.31 4.66 0.96
N ARG A 66 21.33 3.94 0.39
CA ARG A 66 21.14 2.48 0.58
C ARG A 66 21.71 1.64 -0.56
N LEU A 67 22.30 2.29 -1.56
CA LEU A 67 22.94 1.58 -2.68
C LEU A 67 24.38 1.21 -2.27
N THR A 68 24.77 -0.02 -2.57
CA THR A 68 26.13 -0.54 -2.34
C THR A 68 26.99 -0.43 -3.58
N ASP A 69 26.36 -0.53 -4.75
CA ASP A 69 27.03 -0.43 -6.03
C ASP A 69 27.08 1.03 -6.51
N PRO A 70 28.10 1.41 -7.31
CA PRO A 70 28.27 2.80 -7.71
C PRO A 70 27.20 3.28 -8.69
N VAL A 71 26.72 4.51 -8.49
CA VAL A 71 25.89 5.21 -9.47
C VAL A 71 26.78 6.19 -10.24
N ARG A 72 26.70 6.16 -11.57
CA ARG A 72 27.41 7.09 -12.46
C ARG A 72 26.41 7.84 -13.32
N PHE A 73 26.67 9.12 -13.53
CA PHE A 73 25.88 9.95 -14.45
C PHE A 73 26.58 9.93 -15.81
N GLU A 74 25.93 9.35 -16.80
CA GLU A 74 26.48 9.10 -18.13
C GLU A 74 25.47 9.43 -19.22
N ASP A 75 25.89 9.58 -20.45
CA ASP A 75 25.02 9.89 -21.59
C ASP A 75 23.90 8.85 -21.72
N GLY A 76 22.67 9.30 -21.83
CA GLY A 76 21.50 8.42 -21.95
C GLY A 76 21.42 7.67 -23.27
N VAL A 77 22.10 8.19 -24.31
CA VAL A 77 22.26 7.57 -25.64
C VAL A 77 23.71 7.70 -26.07
N PRO A 78 24.44 6.59 -26.34
CA PRO A 78 25.85 6.66 -26.75
C PRO A 78 26.13 7.47 -28.01
N ALA A 79 25.10 7.76 -28.80
CA ALA A 79 25.20 8.52 -30.06
C ALA A 79 25.03 10.04 -29.91
N ASP A 80 24.77 10.55 -28.71
CA ASP A 80 24.60 11.98 -28.45
C ASP A 80 25.55 12.46 -27.33
N PRO A 81 26.88 12.52 -27.61
CA PRO A 81 27.89 12.95 -26.64
C PRO A 81 27.66 14.41 -26.26
N GLY A 82 27.48 14.68 -24.97
CA GLY A 82 27.17 16.03 -24.43
C GLY A 82 25.69 16.27 -24.27
N GLY A 83 24.85 15.26 -24.41
CA GLY A 83 23.43 15.24 -24.07
C GLY A 83 23.17 15.23 -22.56
N MET A 84 21.90 14.95 -22.21
CA MET A 84 21.48 14.85 -20.83
C MET A 84 22.06 13.59 -20.17
N LEU A 85 22.70 13.74 -19.01
CA LEU A 85 23.25 12.61 -18.24
C LEU A 85 22.15 11.92 -17.44
N PHE A 86 22.14 10.58 -17.47
CA PHE A 86 21.25 9.74 -16.68
C PHE A 86 22.03 8.95 -15.62
N PRO A 87 21.47 8.73 -14.43
CA PRO A 87 22.09 7.89 -13.42
C PRO A 87 22.01 6.41 -13.82
N HIS A 88 23.15 5.72 -13.82
CA HIS A 88 23.29 4.29 -14.08
C HIS A 88 23.85 3.60 -12.83
N LEU A 89 23.11 2.63 -12.28
CA LEU A 89 23.54 1.82 -11.13
C LEU A 89 24.27 0.59 -11.65
N TYR A 90 25.58 0.48 -11.35
CA TYR A 90 26.44 -0.62 -11.78
C TYR A 90 26.34 -1.84 -10.86
N GLY A 91 25.15 -2.38 -10.74
CA GLY A 91 24.76 -3.53 -9.94
C GLY A 91 23.25 -3.69 -9.90
N PRO A 92 22.74 -4.74 -9.27
CA PRO A 92 21.30 -4.91 -9.07
C PRO A 92 20.75 -3.84 -8.12
N LEU A 93 19.54 -3.36 -8.36
CA LEU A 93 18.87 -2.42 -7.45
C LEU A 93 18.24 -3.20 -6.28
N PRO A 94 18.78 -3.09 -5.04
CA PRO A 94 18.21 -3.79 -3.90
C PRO A 94 16.79 -3.31 -3.60
N THR A 95 15.86 -4.21 -3.31
CA THR A 95 14.50 -3.83 -2.93
C THR A 95 14.46 -3.00 -1.65
N SER A 96 15.40 -3.23 -0.73
CA SER A 96 15.56 -2.44 0.51
C SER A 96 16.04 -1.00 0.27
N ALA A 97 16.52 -0.65 -0.92
CA ALA A 97 16.84 0.74 -1.28
C ALA A 97 15.61 1.50 -1.81
N VAL A 98 14.50 0.82 -2.08
CA VAL A 98 13.26 1.43 -2.54
C VAL A 98 12.41 1.83 -1.34
N THR A 99 12.31 3.12 -1.07
CA THR A 99 11.61 3.66 0.11
C THR A 99 10.11 3.83 -0.10
N ALA A 100 9.69 4.00 -1.36
CA ALA A 100 8.28 4.07 -1.74
C ALA A 100 8.06 3.58 -3.19
N VAL A 101 6.84 3.14 -3.46
CA VAL A 101 6.37 2.76 -4.80
C VAL A 101 5.21 3.67 -5.16
N VAL A 102 5.39 4.48 -6.21
CA VAL A 102 4.42 5.52 -6.60
C VAL A 102 3.85 5.18 -7.97
N PRO A 103 2.52 5.21 -8.16
CA PRO A 103 1.93 5.01 -9.48
C PRO A 103 2.40 6.07 -10.49
N TYR A 104 2.80 5.67 -11.69
CA TYR A 104 3.14 6.58 -12.77
C TYR A 104 1.95 6.76 -13.71
N ARG A 105 1.27 7.89 -13.57
CA ARG A 105 0.04 8.22 -14.35
C ARG A 105 0.12 9.63 -14.94
N PRO A 106 0.93 9.88 -15.99
CA PRO A 106 0.95 11.21 -16.62
C PRO A 106 -0.43 11.58 -17.17
N PRO A 107 -0.80 12.89 -17.24
CA PRO A 107 0.06 14.05 -16.98
C PRO A 107 0.17 14.44 -15.48
N ALA A 108 -0.61 13.86 -14.59
CA ALA A 108 -0.65 14.19 -13.16
C ALA A 108 -0.01 13.07 -12.33
N PRO A 109 1.32 13.02 -12.16
CA PRO A 109 1.96 12.06 -11.27
C PRO A 109 1.68 12.42 -9.81
N PHE A 110 1.58 11.41 -8.94
CA PHE A 110 1.56 11.61 -7.49
C PHE A 110 2.90 12.16 -7.00
N ALA A 111 2.88 12.90 -5.87
CA ALA A 111 4.10 13.41 -5.26
C ALA A 111 5.04 12.27 -4.86
N LEU A 112 6.34 12.47 -5.08
CA LEU A 112 7.36 11.50 -4.69
C LEU A 112 7.80 11.79 -3.23
N PRO A 113 7.69 10.84 -2.32
CA PRO A 113 8.16 11.01 -0.95
C PRO A 113 9.69 11.02 -0.88
N THR A 114 10.24 11.81 0.04
CA THR A 114 11.66 11.63 0.42
C THR A 114 11.80 10.44 1.38
N PRO A 115 13.00 9.84 1.51
CA PRO A 115 13.23 8.71 2.41
C PRO A 115 12.86 8.99 3.87
N GLU A 116 13.00 10.23 4.32
CA GLU A 116 12.75 10.68 5.70
C GLU A 116 11.26 11.01 5.95
N ASP A 117 10.50 11.30 4.89
CA ASP A 117 9.09 11.65 5.01
C ASP A 117 8.23 10.40 5.21
N ARG A 118 8.09 10.00 6.47
CA ARG A 118 7.35 8.80 6.86
C ARG A 118 5.87 8.89 6.52
N LEU A 119 5.27 10.09 6.61
CA LEU A 119 3.87 10.28 6.25
C LEU A 119 3.66 10.10 4.74
N ALA A 120 4.47 10.76 3.92
CA ALA A 120 4.35 10.61 2.47
C ALA A 120 4.63 9.16 2.00
N ARG A 121 5.55 8.44 2.68
CA ARG A 121 5.79 7.00 2.42
C ARG A 121 4.57 6.14 2.78
N ALA A 122 3.92 6.39 3.92
CA ALA A 122 2.68 5.71 4.32
C ALA A 122 1.55 5.99 3.32
N LEU A 123 1.31 7.26 2.96
CA LEU A 123 0.33 7.65 1.95
C LEU A 123 0.61 6.99 0.59
N SER A 124 1.89 6.94 0.18
CA SER A 124 2.25 6.24 -1.07
C SER A 124 1.89 4.76 -1.03
N PHE A 125 2.04 4.10 0.11
CA PHE A 125 1.62 2.71 0.29
C PHE A 125 0.11 2.56 0.13
N ASP A 126 -0.68 3.43 0.78
CA ASP A 126 -2.15 3.40 0.78
C ASP A 126 -2.75 3.76 -0.58
N ILE A 127 -2.04 4.53 -1.40
CA ILE A 127 -2.44 4.86 -2.77
C ILE A 127 -2.00 3.77 -3.74
N SER A 128 -0.74 3.37 -3.67
CA SER A 128 -0.10 2.50 -4.66
C SER A 128 -0.63 1.07 -4.61
N LEU A 129 -0.81 0.50 -3.42
CA LEU A 129 -1.29 -0.87 -3.27
C LEU A 129 -2.66 -1.10 -3.90
N PRO A 130 -3.72 -0.32 -3.57
CA PRO A 130 -5.04 -0.47 -4.20
C PRO A 130 -5.00 -0.28 -5.71
N MET A 131 -4.25 0.71 -6.22
CA MET A 131 -4.16 0.96 -7.65
C MET A 131 -3.50 -0.19 -8.42
N ARG A 132 -2.43 -0.78 -7.87
CA ARG A 132 -1.72 -1.90 -8.52
C ARG A 132 -2.51 -3.20 -8.51
N ARG A 133 -3.30 -3.45 -7.45
CA ARG A 133 -4.11 -4.68 -7.34
C ARG A 133 -5.44 -4.60 -8.09
N ALA A 134 -5.94 -3.40 -8.39
CA ALA A 134 -7.22 -3.18 -9.06
C ALA A 134 -7.23 -3.75 -10.48
N VAL A 135 -8.38 -4.27 -10.88
CA VAL A 135 -8.64 -4.69 -12.28
C VAL A 135 -8.78 -3.47 -13.19
N GLY A 136 -9.34 -2.38 -12.67
CA GLY A 136 -9.48 -1.11 -13.38
C GLY A 136 -9.13 0.09 -12.52
N VAL A 137 -8.53 1.10 -13.15
CA VAL A 137 -8.25 2.40 -12.52
C VAL A 137 -8.70 3.51 -13.47
N GLY A 138 -9.68 4.30 -13.04
CA GLY A 138 -10.23 5.44 -13.78
C GLY A 138 -9.88 6.78 -13.13
N ASP A 139 -9.68 7.84 -13.93
CA ASP A 139 -9.49 9.19 -13.37
C ASP A 139 -10.83 9.77 -12.91
N VAL A 140 -10.80 10.45 -11.77
CA VAL A 140 -11.92 11.24 -11.23
C VAL A 140 -11.40 12.60 -10.75
N PRO A 141 -12.26 13.60 -10.57
CA PRO A 141 -11.85 14.86 -9.95
C PRO A 141 -11.20 14.62 -8.59
N GLY A 142 -9.98 15.14 -8.41
CA GLY A 142 -9.21 15.01 -7.17
C GLY A 142 -8.47 13.68 -6.98
N GLY A 143 -8.51 12.75 -7.95
CA GLY A 143 -7.80 11.48 -7.80
C GLY A 143 -8.20 10.40 -8.80
N VAL A 144 -8.36 9.18 -8.30
CA VAL A 144 -8.71 8.01 -9.12
C VAL A 144 -9.80 7.16 -8.46
N ALA A 145 -10.51 6.38 -9.27
CA ALA A 145 -11.35 5.28 -8.82
C ALA A 145 -10.62 3.95 -9.03
N VAL A 146 -10.65 3.07 -8.05
CA VAL A 146 -10.19 1.69 -8.16
C VAL A 146 -11.39 0.75 -8.21
N LEU A 147 -11.33 -0.25 -9.11
CA LEU A 147 -12.43 -1.13 -9.43
C LEU A 147 -11.96 -2.59 -9.45
N ASP A 148 -12.68 -3.44 -8.75
CA ASP A 148 -12.48 -4.89 -8.78
C ASP A 148 -13.84 -5.60 -8.72
N PRO A 149 -14.37 -6.05 -9.87
CA PRO A 149 -15.69 -6.68 -9.94
C PRO A 149 -15.74 -8.06 -9.28
N ASP A 150 -14.60 -8.72 -9.08
CA ASP A 150 -14.53 -10.04 -8.44
C ASP A 150 -14.83 -9.98 -6.94
N VAL A 151 -14.68 -8.80 -6.32
CA VAL A 151 -14.88 -8.54 -4.89
C VAL A 151 -15.70 -7.26 -4.67
N VAL A 152 -16.84 -7.16 -5.35
CA VAL A 152 -17.64 -5.93 -5.44
C VAL A 152 -18.08 -5.37 -4.08
N HIS A 153 -18.21 -6.22 -3.04
CA HIS A 153 -18.58 -5.79 -1.69
C HIS A 153 -17.40 -5.25 -0.87
N SER A 154 -16.17 -5.37 -1.38
CA SER A 154 -15.00 -4.82 -0.71
C SER A 154 -14.86 -3.33 -1.00
N LYS A 155 -15.11 -2.48 -0.01
CA LYS A 155 -14.91 -1.04 -0.10
C LYS A 155 -13.44 -0.67 -0.35
N ASP A 156 -12.48 -1.48 0.10
CA ASP A 156 -11.04 -1.22 -0.13
C ASP A 156 -10.61 -1.49 -1.57
N ASN A 157 -11.37 -2.30 -2.30
CA ASN A 157 -11.10 -2.63 -3.70
C ASN A 157 -11.97 -1.84 -4.68
N ASN A 158 -13.03 -1.20 -4.16
CA ASN A 158 -14.04 -0.51 -4.95
C ASN A 158 -14.37 0.83 -4.29
N ARG A 159 -13.53 1.84 -4.52
CA ARG A 159 -13.67 3.19 -3.94
C ARG A 159 -12.94 4.25 -4.76
N LEU A 160 -13.21 5.49 -4.44
CA LEU A 160 -12.40 6.62 -4.87
C LEU A 160 -11.16 6.74 -3.95
N LEU A 161 -10.01 7.03 -4.53
CA LEU A 161 -8.79 7.44 -3.84
C LEU A 161 -8.53 8.90 -4.22
N LEU A 162 -8.84 9.81 -3.33
CA LEU A 162 -8.76 11.24 -3.59
C LEU A 162 -7.54 11.81 -2.88
N THR A 163 -6.61 12.36 -3.65
CA THR A 163 -5.32 12.90 -3.18
C THR A 163 -5.26 14.42 -3.21
N ASP A 164 -6.11 15.03 -4.03
CA ASP A 164 -6.21 16.48 -4.15
C ASP A 164 -7.50 16.98 -3.49
N PRO A 165 -7.49 18.16 -2.86
CA PRO A 165 -8.67 18.74 -2.24
C PRO A 165 -9.84 18.90 -3.21
N VAL A 166 -10.99 18.39 -2.84
CA VAL A 166 -12.28 18.57 -3.52
C VAL A 166 -13.38 18.79 -2.47
N ASP A 167 -14.49 19.38 -2.90
CA ASP A 167 -15.67 19.56 -2.02
C ASP A 167 -16.53 18.29 -1.92
N ALA A 168 -17.42 18.25 -0.93
CA ALA A 168 -18.31 17.13 -0.68
C ALA A 168 -19.25 16.84 -1.86
N ASP A 169 -19.70 17.85 -2.60
CA ASP A 169 -20.53 17.69 -3.79
C ASP A 169 -19.79 16.93 -4.89
N THR A 170 -18.50 17.19 -5.04
CA THR A 170 -17.63 16.50 -6.01
C THR A 170 -17.40 15.05 -5.60
N VAL A 171 -17.13 14.78 -4.31
CA VAL A 171 -17.01 13.40 -3.79
C VAL A 171 -18.29 12.62 -4.05
N GLU A 172 -19.45 13.17 -3.66
CA GLU A 172 -20.76 12.54 -3.83
C GLU A 172 -21.04 12.19 -5.29
N ARG A 173 -20.93 13.19 -6.17
CA ARG A 173 -21.18 13.04 -7.61
C ARG A 173 -20.26 12.00 -8.25
N ALA A 174 -18.96 12.04 -7.95
CA ALA A 174 -18.01 11.07 -8.49
C ALA A 174 -18.28 9.65 -7.97
N ALA A 175 -18.61 9.50 -6.68
CA ALA A 175 -18.92 8.19 -6.10
C ALA A 175 -20.24 7.62 -6.65
N GLU A 176 -21.26 8.46 -6.91
CA GLU A 176 -22.51 8.04 -7.55
C GLU A 176 -22.30 7.62 -9.00
N GLU A 177 -21.57 8.42 -9.76
CA GLU A 177 -21.30 8.12 -11.17
C GLU A 177 -20.50 6.81 -11.31
N VAL A 178 -19.36 6.72 -10.64
CA VAL A 178 -18.49 5.53 -10.74
C VAL A 178 -19.17 4.31 -10.14
N GLY A 179 -19.71 4.43 -8.93
CA GLY A 179 -20.34 3.31 -8.22
C GLY A 179 -21.59 2.81 -8.93
N GLY A 180 -22.40 3.72 -9.51
CA GLY A 180 -23.57 3.38 -10.33
C GLY A 180 -23.17 2.60 -11.58
N ASN A 181 -22.20 3.09 -12.33
CA ASN A 181 -21.71 2.46 -13.55
C ASN A 181 -21.04 1.10 -13.29
N ALA A 182 -20.32 0.97 -12.15
CA ALA A 182 -19.64 -0.28 -11.75
C ALA A 182 -20.53 -1.26 -10.97
N GLY A 183 -21.77 -0.87 -10.64
CA GLY A 183 -22.69 -1.72 -9.88
C GLY A 183 -22.27 -1.94 -8.43
N TRP A 184 -21.59 -0.97 -7.80
CA TRP A 184 -21.20 -1.09 -6.40
C TRP A 184 -22.43 -1.09 -5.47
N PRO A 185 -22.50 -1.99 -4.48
CA PRO A 185 -23.55 -1.98 -3.46
C PRO A 185 -23.37 -0.89 -2.40
N HIS A 186 -22.38 -0.02 -2.58
CA HIS A 186 -22.01 1.08 -1.69
C HIS A 186 -21.47 2.27 -2.51
N ARG A 187 -21.30 3.39 -1.85
CA ARG A 187 -20.49 4.51 -2.31
C ARG A 187 -19.37 4.70 -1.32
N ALA A 188 -18.12 4.77 -1.77
CA ALA A 188 -16.98 4.84 -0.87
C ALA A 188 -15.85 5.71 -1.44
N ALA A 189 -15.17 6.44 -0.56
CA ALA A 189 -13.98 7.20 -0.89
C ALA A 189 -12.99 7.18 0.29
N ALA A 190 -11.70 7.29 -0.03
CA ALA A 190 -10.64 7.66 0.89
C ALA A 190 -10.20 9.09 0.57
N LEU A 191 -10.23 9.97 1.57
CA LEU A 191 -9.78 11.36 1.46
C LEU A 191 -8.35 11.39 2.01
N LEU A 192 -7.38 11.51 1.12
CA LEU A 192 -5.96 11.27 1.40
C LEU A 192 -5.13 12.56 1.37
N TRP A 193 -5.75 13.71 1.58
CA TRP A 193 -5.05 15.00 1.65
C TRP A 193 -5.20 15.63 3.04
N PRO A 194 -4.21 16.42 3.48
CA PRO A 194 -4.28 17.14 4.76
C PRO A 194 -5.44 18.17 4.80
N GLY A 195 -6.22 18.16 5.89
CA GLY A 195 -7.35 19.11 6.07
C GLY A 195 -8.64 18.66 5.40
N ALA A 196 -8.84 17.36 5.17
CA ALA A 196 -10.09 16.80 4.66
C ALA A 196 -11.25 16.79 5.70
N ASP A 197 -11.00 17.28 6.92
CA ASP A 197 -11.93 17.23 8.05
C ASP A 197 -13.27 17.90 7.75
N ASP A 198 -13.26 19.09 7.15
CA ASP A 198 -14.47 19.82 6.79
C ASP A 198 -15.31 19.07 5.76
N VAL A 199 -14.65 18.43 4.78
CA VAL A 199 -15.34 17.63 3.75
C VAL A 199 -15.92 16.36 4.36
N ALA A 200 -15.19 15.70 5.24
CA ALA A 200 -15.68 14.53 5.98
C ALA A 200 -16.87 14.89 6.87
N ALA A 201 -16.83 16.04 7.56
CA ALA A 201 -17.93 16.52 8.39
C ALA A 201 -19.18 16.86 7.56
N ASP A 202 -19.03 17.51 6.39
CA ASP A 202 -20.13 17.80 5.47
C ASP A 202 -20.76 16.50 4.93
N LEU A 203 -19.96 15.54 4.51
CA LEU A 203 -20.45 14.22 4.09
C LEU A 203 -21.19 13.51 5.23
N GLY A 204 -20.67 13.58 6.47
CA GLY A 204 -21.33 13.05 7.65
C GLY A 204 -22.71 13.69 7.86
N GLY A 205 -22.84 15.01 7.69
CA GLY A 205 -24.11 15.74 7.72
C GLY A 205 -25.11 15.31 6.63
N ARG A 206 -24.63 14.70 5.55
CA ARG A 206 -25.44 14.14 4.44
C ARG A 206 -25.74 12.64 4.60
N GLY A 207 -25.38 12.05 5.74
CA GLY A 207 -25.69 10.66 6.08
C GLY A 207 -24.62 9.64 5.61
N TRP A 208 -23.43 10.10 5.23
CA TRP A 208 -22.29 9.21 5.03
C TRP A 208 -21.74 8.74 6.39
N ASN A 209 -21.29 7.51 6.45
CA ASN A 209 -20.43 7.04 7.51
C ASN A 209 -19.02 7.62 7.27
N THR A 210 -18.44 8.27 8.27
CA THR A 210 -17.12 8.88 8.18
C THR A 210 -16.26 8.37 9.33
N VAL A 211 -15.09 7.85 8.99
CA VAL A 211 -14.12 7.32 9.95
C VAL A 211 -12.79 8.02 9.74
N GLU A 212 -12.34 8.72 10.77
CA GLU A 212 -10.99 9.26 10.83
C GLU A 212 -10.01 8.12 11.11
N LEU A 213 -8.99 7.97 10.25
CA LEU A 213 -7.94 6.98 10.36
C LEU A 213 -6.61 7.66 10.64
N LEU A 214 -5.94 7.23 11.70
CA LEU A 214 -4.57 7.61 12.00
C LEU A 214 -3.63 6.73 11.19
N LEU A 215 -2.80 7.34 10.37
CA LEU A 215 -1.61 6.70 9.82
C LEU A 215 -0.57 6.66 10.92
N MET A 216 -0.16 5.48 11.33
CA MET A 216 0.82 5.30 12.39
C MET A 216 2.05 4.56 11.87
N GLY A 217 3.22 4.93 12.38
CA GLY A 217 4.47 4.33 11.93
C GLY A 217 5.51 4.18 13.02
N ARG A 218 6.39 3.20 12.84
CA ARG A 218 7.54 2.96 13.71
C ARG A 218 8.74 2.48 12.88
N PRO A 219 9.98 2.63 13.40
CA PRO A 219 11.13 1.96 12.81
C PRO A 219 10.96 0.42 12.82
N ALA A 220 11.38 -0.22 11.74
CA ALA A 220 11.44 -1.68 11.66
C ALA A 220 12.69 -2.17 12.43
N ALA A 221 12.50 -2.45 13.69
CA ALA A 221 13.57 -3.00 14.55
C ALA A 221 13.03 -4.22 15.27
N ALA A 222 13.81 -5.30 15.27
CA ALA A 222 13.43 -6.54 15.95
C ALA A 222 13.15 -6.31 17.44
N THR A 223 12.03 -6.84 17.91
CA THR A 223 11.56 -6.65 19.29
C THR A 223 11.53 -7.94 20.09
N GLY A 224 11.62 -9.11 19.42
CA GLY A 224 11.40 -10.43 20.02
C GLY A 224 9.94 -10.64 20.46
N GLY A 225 9.63 -11.82 20.95
CA GLY A 225 8.30 -12.17 21.49
C GLY A 225 7.32 -12.73 20.45
N GLY A 226 7.76 -12.92 19.21
CA GLY A 226 6.98 -13.52 18.13
C GLY A 226 7.18 -15.04 17.92
N GLU A 227 7.85 -15.75 18.83
CA GLU A 227 8.28 -17.14 18.64
C GLU A 227 7.11 -18.13 18.51
N ARG A 228 5.94 -17.80 19.08
CA ARG A 228 4.71 -18.62 19.01
C ARG A 228 3.85 -18.34 17.79
N VAL A 229 4.35 -17.52 16.84
CA VAL A 229 3.60 -17.09 15.65
C VAL A 229 4.10 -17.85 14.45
N ASP A 230 3.21 -18.61 13.83
CA ASP A 230 3.48 -19.34 12.60
C ASP A 230 3.32 -18.43 11.39
N VAL A 231 4.20 -18.62 10.40
CA VAL A 231 4.02 -18.13 9.05
C VAL A 231 3.30 -19.20 8.26
N VAL A 232 2.19 -18.83 7.63
CA VAL A 232 1.31 -19.80 6.97
C VAL A 232 0.88 -19.34 5.58
N GLU A 233 0.41 -20.27 4.77
CA GLU A 233 -0.27 -19.97 3.52
C GLU A 233 -1.61 -19.27 3.77
N GLU A 234 -2.02 -18.37 2.90
CA GLU A 234 -3.26 -17.58 3.02
C GLU A 234 -4.50 -18.47 3.29
N ARG A 235 -4.63 -19.61 2.60
CA ARG A 235 -5.75 -20.56 2.77
C ARG A 235 -5.93 -21.08 4.20
N GLU A 236 -4.85 -21.14 4.99
CA GLU A 236 -4.91 -21.62 6.38
C GLU A 236 -5.58 -20.61 7.33
N VAL A 237 -5.70 -19.36 6.90
CA VAL A 237 -6.35 -18.29 7.67
C VAL A 237 -7.82 -18.12 7.30
N HIS A 238 -8.26 -18.63 6.13
CA HIS A 238 -9.62 -18.40 5.59
C HIS A 238 -10.74 -18.76 6.56
N GLU A 239 -10.64 -19.91 7.25
CA GLU A 239 -11.66 -20.32 8.21
C GLU A 239 -11.77 -19.31 9.37
N PHE A 240 -10.64 -18.80 9.88
CA PHE A 240 -10.62 -17.80 10.93
C PHE A 240 -11.22 -16.47 10.47
N TRP A 241 -10.84 -15.97 9.29
CA TRP A 241 -11.42 -14.75 8.72
C TRP A 241 -12.91 -14.90 8.44
N THR A 242 -13.33 -16.03 7.90
CA THR A 242 -14.76 -16.32 7.64
C THR A 242 -15.58 -16.24 8.94
N ARG A 243 -15.09 -16.85 10.03
CA ARG A 243 -15.77 -16.77 11.34
C ARG A 243 -15.83 -15.34 11.87
N SER A 244 -14.73 -14.58 11.69
CA SER A 244 -14.66 -13.18 12.12
C SER A 244 -15.65 -12.31 11.35
N TRP A 245 -15.65 -12.38 10.03
CA TRP A 245 -16.57 -11.61 9.21
C TRP A 245 -18.04 -11.97 9.45
N ARG A 246 -18.37 -13.27 9.58
CA ARG A 246 -19.75 -13.70 9.93
C ARG A 246 -20.23 -13.15 11.26
N ARG A 247 -19.35 -12.98 12.22
CA ARG A 247 -19.69 -12.39 13.52
C ARG A 247 -19.90 -10.88 13.41
N ASP A 248 -19.05 -10.20 12.66
CA ASP A 248 -18.97 -8.74 12.65
C ASP A 248 -19.95 -8.11 11.62
N LEU A 249 -20.33 -8.84 10.59
CA LEU A 249 -21.35 -8.41 9.62
C LEU A 249 -22.77 -8.55 10.18
N PRO A 250 -23.66 -7.58 9.88
CA PRO A 250 -25.07 -7.68 10.26
C PRO A 250 -25.75 -8.89 9.58
N ASP A 251 -26.85 -9.36 10.17
CA ASP A 251 -27.66 -10.41 9.57
C ASP A 251 -28.42 -9.85 8.36
N ARG A 252 -28.08 -10.33 7.16
CA ARG A 252 -28.60 -9.89 5.86
C ARG A 252 -28.60 -11.07 4.87
N PRO A 253 -29.48 -11.06 3.87
CA PRO A 253 -29.62 -12.19 2.93
C PRO A 253 -28.35 -12.54 2.17
N ASP A 254 -27.47 -11.56 1.89
CA ASP A 254 -26.24 -11.72 1.12
C ASP A 254 -24.98 -11.83 2.00
N ARG A 255 -25.10 -11.99 3.33
CA ARG A 255 -23.97 -12.06 4.28
C ARG A 255 -22.89 -13.07 3.86
N GLU A 256 -23.29 -14.25 3.39
CA GLU A 256 -22.32 -15.27 2.95
C GLU A 256 -21.51 -14.82 1.74
N ARG A 257 -22.15 -14.16 0.77
CA ARG A 257 -21.48 -13.60 -0.40
C ARG A 257 -20.52 -12.48 -0.01
N VAL A 258 -20.99 -11.56 0.81
CA VAL A 258 -20.15 -10.47 1.34
C VAL A 258 -18.96 -11.04 2.11
N THR A 259 -19.19 -12.05 2.96
CA THR A 259 -18.09 -12.72 3.69
C THR A 259 -17.07 -13.33 2.72
N ALA A 260 -17.53 -14.01 1.67
CA ALA A 260 -16.65 -14.62 0.68
C ALA A 260 -15.79 -13.58 -0.06
N ASP A 261 -16.41 -12.46 -0.48
CA ASP A 261 -15.68 -11.35 -1.12
C ASP A 261 -14.61 -10.76 -0.17
N LEU A 262 -14.97 -10.52 1.11
CA LEU A 262 -14.05 -9.94 2.10
C LEU A 262 -12.90 -10.88 2.51
N VAL A 263 -13.10 -12.18 2.50
CA VAL A 263 -12.04 -13.17 2.67
C VAL A 263 -11.20 -13.28 1.40
N GLY A 264 -11.86 -13.36 0.24
CA GLY A 264 -11.20 -13.55 -1.05
C GLY A 264 -10.32 -12.37 -1.50
N ARG A 265 -10.61 -11.15 -1.04
CA ARG A 265 -9.83 -9.95 -1.39
C ARG A 265 -8.38 -10.00 -0.89
N GLU A 266 -8.12 -10.73 0.19
CA GLU A 266 -6.80 -10.72 0.82
C GLU A 266 -5.69 -11.30 -0.08
N ARG A 267 -6.03 -12.30 -0.92
CA ARG A 267 -5.12 -12.87 -1.92
C ARG A 267 -4.67 -11.87 -3.00
N LEU A 268 -5.47 -10.80 -3.22
CA LEU A 268 -5.17 -9.82 -4.26
C LEU A 268 -3.92 -8.98 -3.92
N ASN A 269 -3.63 -8.82 -2.64
CA ASN A 269 -2.46 -8.07 -2.18
C ASN A 269 -1.17 -8.77 -2.60
N ASP A 270 -1.11 -10.12 -2.54
CA ASP A 270 0.10 -10.88 -2.89
C ASP A 270 0.46 -10.82 -4.39
N ARG A 271 -0.45 -10.33 -5.23
CA ARG A 271 -0.16 -10.09 -6.65
C ARG A 271 0.80 -8.91 -6.87
N VAL A 272 0.89 -7.98 -5.91
CA VAL A 272 1.57 -6.69 -6.10
C VAL A 272 2.56 -6.32 -5.01
N VAL A 273 2.45 -6.91 -3.81
CA VAL A 273 3.42 -6.76 -2.70
C VAL A 273 3.78 -8.13 -2.13
N ALA A 274 4.86 -8.22 -1.37
CA ALA A 274 5.18 -9.48 -0.68
C ALA A 274 4.33 -9.59 0.60
N VAL A 275 3.41 -10.56 0.63
CA VAL A 275 2.50 -10.80 1.76
C VAL A 275 2.99 -11.96 2.60
N THR A 276 2.98 -11.80 3.92
CA THR A 276 3.23 -12.85 4.90
C THR A 276 2.04 -12.94 5.85
N ASN A 277 1.38 -14.10 5.88
CA ASN A 277 0.27 -14.35 6.79
C ASN A 277 0.79 -14.96 8.09
N LEU A 278 0.36 -14.39 9.21
CA LEU A 278 0.81 -14.69 10.55
C LEU A 278 -0.37 -15.22 11.37
N VAL A 279 -0.18 -16.32 12.08
CA VAL A 279 -1.22 -16.89 12.94
C VAL A 279 -0.67 -17.32 14.28
N VAL A 280 -1.53 -17.27 15.30
CA VAL A 280 -1.35 -17.97 16.59
C VAL A 280 -2.40 -19.06 16.68
N ARG A 281 -2.00 -20.26 17.09
CA ARG A 281 -2.88 -21.40 17.28
C ARG A 281 -3.00 -21.77 18.77
N GLU A 282 -4.20 -22.12 19.19
CA GLU A 282 -4.46 -22.82 20.45
C GLU A 282 -5.20 -24.13 20.11
N GLU A 283 -4.72 -25.25 20.64
CA GLU A 283 -5.30 -26.59 20.39
C GLU A 283 -5.50 -26.88 18.87
N GLY A 284 -4.53 -26.44 18.05
CA GLY A 284 -4.58 -26.61 16.58
C GLY A 284 -5.46 -25.63 15.83
N ARG A 285 -6.27 -24.79 16.50
CA ARG A 285 -7.16 -23.82 15.91
C ARG A 285 -6.53 -22.43 15.85
N VAL A 286 -6.67 -21.72 14.74
CA VAL A 286 -6.25 -20.31 14.64
C VAL A 286 -7.13 -19.46 15.54
N VAL A 287 -6.50 -18.71 16.46
CA VAL A 287 -7.14 -17.81 17.42
C VAL A 287 -6.74 -16.36 17.26
N ALA A 288 -5.65 -16.09 16.54
CA ALA A 288 -5.26 -14.74 16.15
C ALA A 288 -4.54 -14.76 14.79
N SER A 289 -4.65 -13.68 14.04
CA SER A 289 -3.97 -13.51 12.77
C SER A 289 -3.50 -12.07 12.57
N GLY A 290 -2.65 -11.88 11.57
CA GLY A 290 -2.24 -10.59 11.01
C GLY A 290 -1.55 -10.80 9.68
N GLN A 291 -1.45 -9.74 8.88
CA GLN A 291 -0.70 -9.71 7.64
C GLN A 291 0.45 -8.71 7.74
N LEU A 292 1.61 -9.11 7.25
CA LEU A 292 2.70 -8.22 6.91
C LEU A 292 2.75 -8.08 5.39
N ARG A 293 2.73 -6.86 4.89
CA ARG A 293 2.83 -6.50 3.47
C ARG A 293 4.12 -5.70 3.27
N VAL A 294 5.09 -6.26 2.56
CA VAL A 294 6.39 -5.60 2.31
C VAL A 294 6.40 -5.05 0.89
N ASP A 295 6.75 -3.77 0.76
CA ASP A 295 6.85 -3.06 -0.51
C ASP A 295 8.13 -2.20 -0.54
N GLY A 296 9.26 -2.85 -0.70
CA GLY A 296 10.58 -2.25 -0.58
C GLY A 296 11.01 -2.06 0.87
N ALA A 297 11.49 -0.88 1.23
CA ALA A 297 11.92 -0.51 2.58
C ALA A 297 10.75 -0.13 3.51
N THR A 298 9.53 -0.03 2.98
CA THR A 298 8.31 0.23 3.74
C THR A 298 7.48 -1.05 3.83
N ALA A 299 7.00 -1.37 5.02
CA ALA A 299 6.07 -2.47 5.25
C ALA A 299 4.80 -1.97 5.94
N ALA A 300 3.66 -2.59 5.62
CA ALA A 300 2.40 -2.35 6.34
C ALA A 300 1.99 -3.60 7.13
N VAL A 301 1.45 -3.39 8.34
CA VAL A 301 0.78 -4.43 9.13
C VAL A 301 -0.72 -4.20 9.07
N ASP A 302 -1.45 -5.23 8.68
CA ASP A 302 -2.90 -5.17 8.49
C ASP A 302 -3.57 -6.44 9.07
N SER A 303 -4.91 -6.39 9.18
CA SER A 303 -5.75 -7.53 9.55
C SER A 303 -5.34 -8.20 10.88
N VAL A 304 -4.88 -7.38 11.86
CA VAL A 304 -4.55 -7.89 13.20
C VAL A 304 -5.83 -8.19 13.95
N LEU A 305 -6.17 -9.44 14.04
CA LEU A 305 -7.42 -9.94 14.64
C LEU A 305 -7.13 -10.94 15.74
N THR A 306 -7.98 -10.96 16.78
CA THR A 306 -7.96 -12.00 17.84
C THR A 306 -9.39 -12.44 18.13
N ASP A 307 -9.62 -13.76 18.13
CA ASP A 307 -10.90 -14.36 18.54
C ASP A 307 -11.30 -13.80 19.92
N PRO A 308 -12.52 -13.30 20.11
CA PRO A 308 -12.96 -12.73 21.39
C PRO A 308 -12.68 -13.62 22.59
N ALA A 309 -12.85 -14.94 22.45
CA ALA A 309 -12.59 -15.91 23.54
C ALA A 309 -11.10 -16.06 23.89
N ALA A 310 -10.19 -15.62 23.01
CA ALA A 310 -8.74 -15.70 23.18
C ALA A 310 -8.09 -14.34 23.49
N ARG A 311 -8.87 -13.27 23.63
CA ARG A 311 -8.36 -11.95 23.98
C ARG A 311 -7.74 -11.91 25.38
N GLY A 312 -6.88 -10.91 25.62
CA GLY A 312 -6.19 -10.74 26.91
C GLY A 312 -5.01 -11.70 27.16
N ARG A 313 -4.66 -12.56 26.19
CA ARG A 313 -3.57 -13.53 26.29
C ARG A 313 -2.29 -13.14 25.54
N GLY A 314 -2.23 -11.89 25.03
CA GLY A 314 -1.06 -11.36 24.32
C GLY A 314 -0.85 -11.90 22.90
N HIS A 315 -1.87 -12.48 22.24
CA HIS A 315 -1.74 -13.03 20.89
C HIS A 315 -1.48 -11.96 19.85
N ALA A 316 -2.23 -10.84 19.89
CA ALA A 316 -2.01 -9.70 19.00
C ALA A 316 -0.61 -9.09 19.20
N ASP A 317 -0.10 -9.07 20.45
CA ASP A 317 1.27 -8.61 20.73
C ASP A 317 2.31 -9.48 20.02
N ALA A 318 2.15 -10.80 20.09
CA ALA A 318 3.06 -11.73 19.43
C ALA A 318 3.00 -11.59 17.89
N VAL A 319 1.79 -11.47 17.31
CA VAL A 319 1.60 -11.27 15.87
C VAL A 319 2.30 -9.98 15.43
N LEU A 320 2.08 -8.86 16.13
CA LEU A 320 2.69 -7.58 15.80
C LEU A 320 4.22 -7.63 15.92
N ALA A 321 4.75 -8.22 17.01
CA ALA A 321 6.18 -8.40 17.20
C ALA A 321 6.80 -9.22 16.06
N ARG A 322 6.16 -10.33 15.68
CA ARG A 322 6.61 -11.17 14.56
C ARG A 322 6.61 -10.42 13.23
N ALA A 323 5.57 -9.62 12.96
CA ALA A 323 5.48 -8.80 11.75
C ALA A 323 6.64 -7.79 11.68
N VAL A 324 6.91 -7.06 12.78
CA VAL A 324 8.01 -6.09 12.85
C VAL A 324 9.38 -6.77 12.68
N ASP A 325 9.59 -7.93 13.30
CA ASP A 325 10.83 -8.69 13.16
C ASP A 325 11.07 -9.16 11.72
N LEU A 326 10.01 -9.61 11.04
CA LEU A 326 10.08 -10.02 9.63
C LEU A 326 10.31 -8.83 8.71
N ALA A 327 9.67 -7.69 8.95
CA ALA A 327 9.92 -6.46 8.20
C ALA A 327 11.39 -6.02 8.31
N ALA A 328 11.96 -6.03 9.52
CA ALA A 328 13.37 -5.70 9.74
C ALA A 328 14.31 -6.67 8.98
N ARG A 329 14.01 -7.97 8.99
CA ARG A 329 14.79 -8.98 8.24
C ARG A 329 14.68 -8.83 6.73
N ALA A 330 13.56 -8.30 6.24
CA ALA A 330 13.34 -7.98 4.82
C ALA A 330 14.08 -6.68 4.38
N GLY A 331 14.75 -5.99 5.31
CA GLY A 331 15.46 -4.74 5.04
C GLY A 331 14.58 -3.50 5.09
N CYS A 332 13.34 -3.61 5.61
CA CYS A 332 12.51 -2.43 5.85
C CYS A 332 13.10 -1.59 6.98
N ASP A 333 12.89 -0.29 6.90
CA ASP A 333 13.20 0.66 7.99
C ASP A 333 11.96 1.30 8.59
N LEU A 334 10.82 1.19 7.89
CA LEU A 334 9.53 1.73 8.31
C LEU A 334 8.45 0.64 8.28
N VAL A 335 7.73 0.51 9.39
CA VAL A 335 6.48 -0.27 9.47
C VAL A 335 5.34 0.71 9.75
N VAL A 336 4.31 0.64 8.92
CA VAL A 336 3.11 1.49 9.00
C VAL A 336 1.85 0.67 9.25
N LEU A 337 0.81 1.31 9.72
CA LEU A 337 -0.54 0.78 9.85
C LEU A 337 -1.57 1.90 9.95
N GLU A 338 -2.83 1.55 9.74
CA GLU A 338 -3.97 2.42 10.02
C GLU A 338 -4.68 2.01 11.31
N ALA A 339 -5.19 2.99 12.04
CA ALA A 339 -6.05 2.77 13.21
C ALA A 339 -7.14 3.85 13.27
N ALA A 340 -8.39 3.46 13.59
CA ALA A 340 -9.45 4.44 13.80
C ALA A 340 -9.09 5.38 14.95
N ALA A 341 -9.30 6.70 14.74
CA ALA A 341 -8.89 7.74 15.66
C ALA A 341 -9.67 7.72 16.98
N ASP A 342 -10.90 7.22 16.95
CA ASP A 342 -11.80 7.13 18.10
C ASP A 342 -11.81 5.74 18.78
N ASP A 343 -11.03 4.75 18.27
CA ASP A 343 -11.02 3.39 18.80
C ASP A 343 -9.76 3.11 19.65
N TRP A 344 -9.86 2.13 20.54
CA TRP A 344 -8.82 1.75 21.48
C TRP A 344 -7.52 1.22 20.84
N PRO A 345 -7.50 0.59 19.63
CA PRO A 345 -6.28 0.04 19.02
C PRO A 345 -5.18 1.10 18.84
N ARG A 346 -5.52 2.36 18.54
CA ARG A 346 -4.52 3.43 18.41
C ARG A 346 -3.62 3.54 19.65
N HIS A 347 -4.21 3.45 20.85
CA HIS A 347 -3.48 3.50 22.12
C HIS A 347 -2.65 2.24 22.36
N TRP A 348 -3.15 1.09 21.88
CA TRP A 348 -2.44 -0.17 21.95
C TRP A 348 -1.21 -0.16 21.02
N TYR A 349 -1.32 0.35 19.80
CA TYR A 349 -0.20 0.55 18.87
C TYR A 349 0.80 1.59 19.39
N ALA A 350 0.35 2.71 19.95
CA ALA A 350 1.22 3.73 20.52
C ALA A 350 2.13 3.16 21.62
N ARG A 351 1.59 2.32 22.52
CA ARG A 351 2.39 1.61 23.56
C ARG A 351 3.43 0.64 22.98
N ARG A 352 3.33 0.31 21.69
CA ARG A 352 4.28 -0.56 20.95
C ARG A 352 5.18 0.20 20.01
N GLY A 353 5.31 1.50 20.24
CA GLY A 353 6.25 2.38 19.56
C GLY A 353 5.78 2.91 18.21
N PHE A 354 4.51 2.74 17.85
CA PHE A 354 3.94 3.41 16.69
C PHE A 354 3.57 4.84 17.06
N ALA A 355 4.17 5.80 16.36
CA ALA A 355 3.82 7.21 16.44
C ALA A 355 2.80 7.55 15.36
N GLU A 356 1.94 8.50 15.66
CA GLU A 356 1.05 9.11 14.69
C GLU A 356 1.88 9.89 13.66
N LEU A 357 1.64 9.64 12.38
CA LEU A 357 2.28 10.32 11.25
C LEU A 357 1.36 11.40 10.66
N GLY A 358 0.07 11.11 10.59
CA GLY A 358 -0.97 11.98 10.05
C GLY A 358 -2.33 11.30 10.05
N THR A 359 -3.32 11.96 9.48
CA THR A 359 -4.71 11.50 9.42
C THR A 359 -5.21 11.44 7.99
N VAL A 360 -6.10 10.50 7.72
CA VAL A 360 -6.87 10.37 6.47
C VAL A 360 -8.32 10.01 6.83
N TRP A 361 -9.24 10.14 5.89
CA TRP A 361 -10.63 9.81 6.12
C TRP A 361 -11.10 8.68 5.21
N SER A 362 -11.78 7.71 5.77
CA SER A 362 -12.58 6.73 5.04
C SER A 362 -14.03 7.14 5.14
N VAL A 363 -14.71 7.32 4.00
CA VAL A 363 -16.11 7.74 3.95
C VAL A 363 -16.90 6.78 3.08
N ASP A 364 -18.09 6.37 3.56
CA ASP A 364 -18.94 5.46 2.79
C ASP A 364 -20.42 5.58 3.14
N ARG A 365 -21.28 5.11 2.23
CA ARG A 365 -22.70 4.88 2.47
C ARG A 365 -23.22 3.69 1.64
N PRO A 366 -24.36 3.07 1.99
CA PRO A 366 -25.07 2.18 1.08
C PRO A 366 -25.43 2.87 -0.25
N ALA A 367 -25.55 2.07 -1.32
CA ALA A 367 -25.99 2.58 -2.63
C ALA A 367 -27.45 2.98 -2.64
#